data_eaf225c5674dc71b8945e852d89d5ca2
#
_entry.id   eaf225c5674dc71b8945e852d89d5ca2
#
_cell.length_a   1.000
_cell.length_b   1.000
_cell.length_c   1.000
_cell.angle_alpha   90.00
_cell.angle_beta   90.00
_cell.angle_gamma   90.00
#
_symmetry.space_group_name_H-M   'P 1'
#
loop_
_entity.id
_entity.type
_entity.pdbx_description
1 polymer ?
#
loop_
_entity_poly.entity_id
_entity_poly.type
_entity_poly.pdbx_seq_one_letter_code
_entity_poly.pdbx_strand_id
1 'polypeptide(L)'
;MIVIRGLSPNASYLRLLSLATQQEWPLEASRVGPCRDLGAVTVELDGGERTIFLSGRGWNPAFALVEAAWVLAGRNDVKSLTKFIANFGQFSDDGQTLHGAYGYRLRHYFGHDQLDAAVAELKANPESRRVVMSLYAPGDLGQHSKDIPCNTHVALRRVRGRLEMTVSNRSNDLWLGVPYNWFVFRALQYAIAHQLDIACGIQRHISSCLHLYEKDVAAAHRVARINREADLNLEESELTGLDIDGLLRDANALADHSFDSLTSKQLTDFFVRFRSHKGSCTA
;
A
#
# COMPACT_ATOMS: atom_id res chain seq x y z
N MET A 1 13.20 17.43 7.55
CA MET A 1 12.83 16.03 7.23
C MET A 1 12.31 15.35 8.47
N ILE A 2 11.13 14.75 8.41
CA ILE A 2 10.51 13.98 9.51
C ILE A 2 10.96 12.54 9.39
N VAL A 3 11.35 11.92 10.53
CA VAL A 3 11.71 10.49 10.59
C VAL A 3 10.92 9.82 11.71
N ILE A 4 10.16 8.77 11.37
CA ILE A 4 9.40 7.96 12.30
C ILE A 4 9.94 6.52 12.23
N ARG A 5 10.31 5.95 13.38
CA ARG A 5 10.82 4.59 13.50
C ARG A 5 10.58 4.03 14.90
N GLY A 6 10.61 2.70 15.01
CA GLY A 6 10.40 2.00 16.28
C GLY A 6 8.96 2.05 16.81
N LEU A 7 7.99 2.31 15.90
CA LEU A 7 6.58 2.33 16.20
C LEU A 7 5.84 1.30 15.33
N SER A 8 4.70 0.82 15.83
CA SER A 8 3.78 0.03 15.01
C SER A 8 3.22 0.85 13.83
N PRO A 9 2.68 0.22 12.77
CA PRO A 9 2.00 0.94 11.69
C PRO A 9 0.91 1.88 12.20
N ASN A 10 0.10 1.44 13.16
CA ASN A 10 -0.95 2.26 13.78
C ASN A 10 -0.37 3.48 14.48
N ALA A 11 0.64 3.30 15.32
CA ALA A 11 1.29 4.39 16.05
C ALA A 11 2.02 5.35 15.10
N SER A 12 2.68 4.83 14.07
CA SER A 12 3.34 5.62 13.03
C SER A 12 2.33 6.49 12.26
N TYR A 13 1.21 5.90 11.85
CA TYR A 13 0.17 6.61 11.12
C TYR A 13 -0.52 7.66 12.00
N LEU A 14 -0.86 7.31 13.25
CA LEU A 14 -1.41 8.24 14.23
C LEU A 14 -0.47 9.44 14.46
N ARG A 15 0.83 9.18 14.57
CA ARG A 15 1.85 10.23 14.72
C ARG A 15 1.86 11.16 13.52
N LEU A 16 1.76 10.63 12.29
CA LEU A 16 1.67 11.45 11.08
C LEU A 16 0.39 12.28 11.03
N LEU A 17 -0.77 11.68 11.36
CA LEU A 17 -2.04 12.42 11.43
C LEU A 17 -1.98 13.55 12.48
N SER A 18 -1.40 13.27 13.65
CA SER A 18 -1.23 14.28 14.70
C SER A 18 -0.33 15.42 14.23
N LEU A 19 0.80 15.14 13.61
CA LEU A 19 1.69 16.16 13.05
C LEU A 19 0.98 17.01 11.99
N ALA A 20 0.26 16.38 11.05
CA ALA A 20 -0.41 17.06 9.95
C ALA A 20 -1.58 17.95 10.40
N THR A 21 -2.20 17.64 11.57
CA THR A 21 -3.41 18.33 12.02
C THR A 21 -3.21 19.28 13.19
N GLN A 22 -2.14 19.10 13.98
CA GLN A 22 -1.86 19.90 15.19
C GLN A 22 -0.83 21.02 14.95
N GLN A 23 -0.10 20.98 13.83
CA GLN A 23 0.87 21.99 13.46
C GLN A 23 0.36 22.81 12.27
N GLU A 24 0.84 24.05 12.16
CA GLU A 24 0.64 24.86 10.95
C GLU A 24 1.60 24.38 9.88
N TRP A 25 1.06 24.00 8.74
CA TRP A 25 1.81 23.60 7.57
C TRP A 25 1.51 24.55 6.41
N PRO A 26 2.47 24.81 5.53
CA PRO A 26 2.21 25.54 4.30
C PRO A 26 1.05 24.92 3.53
N LEU A 27 0.15 25.77 3.06
CA LEU A 27 -0.95 25.35 2.20
C LEU A 27 -0.51 25.52 0.75
N GLU A 28 -0.33 24.38 0.09
CA GLU A 28 0.12 24.34 -1.30
C GLU A 28 -1.04 24.01 -2.24
N ALA A 29 -1.01 24.60 -3.43
CA ALA A 29 -1.96 24.26 -4.49
C ALA A 29 -1.59 22.92 -5.13
N SER A 30 -2.59 22.10 -5.44
CA SER A 30 -2.40 20.88 -6.21
C SER A 30 -3.49 20.71 -7.26
N ARG A 31 -3.30 19.75 -8.16
CA ARG A 31 -4.29 19.40 -9.20
C ARG A 31 -5.66 19.01 -8.61
N VAL A 32 -5.68 18.41 -7.43
CA VAL A 32 -6.90 17.88 -6.77
C VAL A 32 -7.51 18.88 -5.81
N GLY A 33 -6.73 19.87 -5.36
CA GLY A 33 -7.16 20.89 -4.40
C GLY A 33 -6.03 21.27 -3.45
N PRO A 34 -6.25 22.23 -2.55
CA PRO A 34 -5.24 22.66 -1.59
C PRO A 34 -4.88 21.52 -0.62
N CYS A 35 -3.62 21.43 -0.27
CA CYS A 35 -3.10 20.44 0.67
C CYS A 35 -2.05 21.02 1.61
N ARG A 36 -1.94 20.47 2.79
CA ARG A 36 -0.86 20.71 3.75
C ARG A 36 0.33 19.87 3.36
N ASP A 37 1.45 20.46 3.05
CA ASP A 37 2.68 19.75 2.68
C ASP A 37 3.60 19.61 3.90
N LEU A 38 3.81 18.36 4.33
CA LEU A 38 4.72 17.99 5.42
C LEU A 38 6.17 17.87 4.94
N GLY A 39 6.42 18.01 3.64
CA GLY A 39 7.73 17.84 3.03
C GLY A 39 8.24 16.40 3.04
N ALA A 40 9.55 16.25 3.16
CA ALA A 40 10.19 14.94 3.15
C ALA A 40 9.99 14.18 4.45
N VAL A 41 9.45 12.95 4.34
CA VAL A 41 9.15 12.07 5.47
C VAL A 41 9.68 10.67 5.22
N THR A 42 10.32 10.09 6.24
CA THR A 42 10.72 8.68 6.24
C THR A 42 10.03 7.95 7.38
N VAL A 43 9.42 6.80 7.07
CA VAL A 43 8.80 5.92 8.06
C VAL A 43 9.41 4.52 7.95
N GLU A 44 9.83 3.96 9.08
CA GLU A 44 10.26 2.57 9.20
C GLU A 44 9.20 1.77 9.96
N LEU A 45 8.68 0.73 9.31
CA LEU A 45 7.69 -0.19 9.84
C LEU A 45 8.35 -1.53 10.13
N ASP A 46 8.17 -2.04 11.35
CA ASP A 46 8.68 -3.36 11.73
C ASP A 46 8.01 -4.50 10.96
N GLY A 47 8.69 -5.65 10.89
CA GLY A 47 8.25 -6.82 10.11
C GLY A 47 7.01 -7.54 10.62
N GLY A 48 6.50 -7.20 11.82
CA GLY A 48 5.44 -7.97 12.49
C GLY A 48 4.02 -7.57 12.13
N GLU A 49 3.69 -6.29 12.13
CA GLU A 49 2.33 -5.79 11.90
C GLU A 49 2.10 -5.39 10.44
N ARG A 50 0.83 -5.49 9.98
CA ARG A 50 0.50 -5.42 8.55
C ARG A 50 -0.51 -4.36 8.19
N THR A 51 -1.31 -3.88 9.14
CA THR A 51 -2.54 -3.12 8.85
C THR A 51 -2.67 -1.90 9.75
N ILE A 52 -3.45 -0.94 9.28
CA ILE A 52 -3.80 0.26 10.05
C ILE A 52 -5.25 0.14 10.47
N PHE A 53 -5.47 -0.03 11.78
CA PHE A 53 -6.80 -0.06 12.38
C PHE A 53 -6.91 1.05 13.42
N LEU A 54 -7.28 2.24 12.97
CA LEU A 54 -7.63 3.34 13.86
C LEU A 54 -9.14 3.56 13.84
N SER A 55 -9.74 3.68 15.03
CA SER A 55 -11.16 3.99 15.16
C SER A 55 -11.52 5.23 14.36
N GLY A 56 -12.61 5.15 13.59
CA GLY A 56 -13.09 6.24 12.76
C GLY A 56 -12.32 6.51 11.49
N ARG A 57 -11.25 5.72 11.18
CA ARG A 57 -10.48 5.89 9.94
C ARG A 57 -11.23 5.35 8.71
N GLY A 58 -12.05 4.33 8.89
CA GLY A 58 -12.81 3.74 7.78
C GLY A 58 -11.94 3.01 6.76
N TRP A 59 -10.85 2.37 7.22
CA TRP A 59 -10.04 1.52 6.35
C TRP A 59 -10.83 0.29 5.90
N ASN A 60 -10.74 -0.04 4.61
CA ASN A 60 -11.47 -1.17 4.02
C ASN A 60 -10.52 -2.36 3.77
N PRO A 61 -10.55 -3.41 4.63
CA PRO A 61 -9.64 -4.54 4.50
C PRO A 61 -9.89 -5.38 3.24
N ALA A 62 -11.13 -5.47 2.77
CA ALA A 62 -11.43 -6.21 1.55
C ALA A 62 -10.87 -5.50 0.30
N PHE A 63 -10.96 -4.16 0.26
CA PHE A 63 -10.32 -3.39 -0.80
C PHE A 63 -8.79 -3.56 -0.75
N ALA A 64 -8.18 -3.46 0.43
CA ALA A 64 -6.73 -3.62 0.58
C ALA A 64 -6.23 -5.00 0.09
N LEU A 65 -6.97 -6.07 0.40
CA LEU A 65 -6.66 -7.43 -0.09
C LEU A 65 -6.77 -7.53 -1.62
N VAL A 66 -7.84 -7.00 -2.19
CA VAL A 66 -8.03 -7.02 -3.64
C VAL A 66 -7.01 -6.17 -4.36
N GLU A 67 -6.66 -4.99 -3.82
CA GLU A 67 -5.61 -4.14 -4.38
C GLU A 67 -4.24 -4.82 -4.31
N ALA A 68 -3.89 -5.45 -3.18
CA ALA A 68 -2.65 -6.22 -3.06
C ALA A 68 -2.60 -7.39 -4.05
N ALA A 69 -3.69 -8.12 -4.20
CA ALA A 69 -3.81 -9.20 -5.19
C ALA A 69 -3.68 -8.68 -6.63
N TRP A 70 -4.31 -7.56 -6.94
CA TRP A 70 -4.25 -6.89 -8.24
C TRP A 70 -2.82 -6.45 -8.58
N VAL A 71 -2.07 -5.92 -7.60
CA VAL A 71 -0.65 -5.58 -7.76
C VAL A 71 0.20 -6.84 -7.96
N LEU A 72 0.02 -7.88 -7.15
CA LEU A 72 0.76 -9.14 -7.24
C LEU A 72 0.52 -9.86 -8.57
N ALA A 73 -0.70 -9.78 -9.10
CA ALA A 73 -1.08 -10.34 -10.40
C ALA A 73 -0.59 -9.51 -11.61
N GLY A 74 0.06 -8.37 -11.39
CA GLY A 74 0.59 -7.54 -12.47
C GLY A 74 -0.48 -6.81 -13.30
N ARG A 75 -1.65 -6.56 -12.72
CA ARG A 75 -2.81 -5.99 -13.45
C ARG A 75 -2.76 -4.48 -13.50
N ASN A 76 -3.48 -3.91 -14.46
CA ASN A 76 -3.68 -2.47 -14.63
C ASN A 76 -5.14 -2.09 -14.95
N ASP A 77 -6.08 -3.04 -14.95
CA ASP A 77 -7.47 -2.77 -15.26
C ASP A 77 -8.17 -2.00 -14.12
N VAL A 78 -9.02 -1.05 -14.50
CA VAL A 78 -9.82 -0.25 -13.57
C VAL A 78 -10.97 -1.05 -12.95
N LYS A 79 -11.51 -2.03 -13.70
CA LYS A 79 -12.71 -2.79 -13.36
C LYS A 79 -12.60 -3.48 -12.00
N SER A 80 -11.44 -4.04 -11.69
CA SER A 80 -11.18 -4.72 -10.42
C SER A 80 -11.38 -3.81 -9.21
N LEU A 81 -11.00 -2.54 -9.33
CA LEU A 81 -10.98 -1.59 -8.22
C LEU A 81 -12.28 -0.80 -8.08
N THR A 82 -13.01 -0.56 -9.19
CA THR A 82 -14.27 0.20 -9.20
C THR A 82 -15.40 -0.46 -8.42
N LYS A 83 -15.35 -1.77 -8.20
CA LYS A 83 -16.33 -2.47 -7.35
C LYS A 83 -16.27 -2.05 -5.88
N PHE A 84 -15.15 -1.51 -5.42
CA PHE A 84 -14.98 -0.98 -4.06
C PHE A 84 -15.02 0.54 -4.01
N ILE A 85 -14.48 1.20 -5.02
CA ILE A 85 -14.40 2.66 -5.13
C ILE A 85 -15.02 3.05 -6.48
N ALA A 86 -16.32 3.36 -6.48
CA ALA A 86 -17.11 3.56 -7.70
C ALA A 86 -16.51 4.60 -8.69
N ASN A 87 -15.85 5.63 -8.16
CA ASN A 87 -15.24 6.69 -8.97
C ASN A 87 -13.75 6.46 -9.28
N PHE A 88 -13.22 5.22 -9.06
CA PHE A 88 -11.80 4.93 -9.33
C PHE A 88 -11.42 5.18 -10.79
N GLY A 89 -12.37 4.99 -11.71
CA GLY A 89 -12.20 5.29 -13.14
C GLY A 89 -11.84 6.74 -13.47
N GLN A 90 -12.03 7.69 -12.54
CA GLN A 90 -11.61 9.08 -12.75
C GLN A 90 -10.11 9.25 -12.95
N PHE A 91 -9.31 8.31 -12.45
CA PHE A 91 -7.85 8.30 -12.59
C PHE A 91 -7.39 7.70 -13.93
N SER A 92 -8.27 7.01 -14.65
CA SER A 92 -7.96 6.41 -15.95
C SER A 92 -8.05 7.41 -17.09
N ASP A 93 -7.16 7.31 -18.06
CA ASP A 93 -7.18 8.14 -19.27
C ASP A 93 -8.12 7.57 -20.32
N ASP A 94 -8.25 6.24 -20.39
CA ASP A 94 -9.06 5.48 -21.37
C ASP A 94 -10.34 4.87 -20.77
N GLY A 95 -10.54 4.99 -19.45
CA GLY A 95 -11.62 4.39 -18.72
C GLY A 95 -11.46 2.88 -18.47
N GLN A 96 -10.38 2.26 -18.92
CA GLN A 96 -10.13 0.82 -18.86
C GLN A 96 -8.89 0.47 -18.04
N THR A 97 -7.81 1.22 -18.22
CA THR A 97 -6.50 0.94 -17.62
C THR A 97 -5.96 2.10 -16.80
N LEU A 98 -5.04 1.80 -15.88
CA LEU A 98 -4.29 2.75 -15.08
C LEU A 98 -2.84 2.79 -15.57
N HIS A 99 -2.39 3.98 -15.95
CA HIS A 99 -1.03 4.20 -16.45
C HIS A 99 0.03 3.95 -15.37
N GLY A 100 -0.25 4.34 -14.14
CA GLY A 100 0.63 4.20 -12.98
C GLY A 100 0.51 2.90 -12.20
N ALA A 101 -0.25 1.91 -12.70
CA ALA A 101 -0.49 0.63 -12.05
C ALA A 101 0.80 -0.07 -11.63
N TYR A 102 1.08 -0.14 -10.32
CA TYR A 102 2.35 -0.63 -9.78
C TYR A 102 2.62 -2.09 -10.17
N GLY A 103 1.61 -2.96 -10.09
CA GLY A 103 1.76 -4.37 -10.45
C GLY A 103 2.14 -4.57 -11.91
N TYR A 104 1.45 -3.88 -12.82
CA TYR A 104 1.76 -3.92 -14.24
C TYR A 104 3.16 -3.39 -14.54
N ARG A 105 3.57 -2.30 -13.85
CA ARG A 105 4.93 -1.74 -14.00
C ARG A 105 6.00 -2.67 -13.49
N LEU A 106 5.75 -3.39 -12.39
CA LEU A 106 6.69 -4.36 -11.83
C LEU A 106 6.86 -5.60 -12.72
N ARG A 107 5.79 -6.03 -13.43
CA ARG A 107 5.81 -7.31 -14.14
C ARG A 107 5.89 -7.20 -15.66
N HIS A 108 5.37 -6.11 -16.25
CA HIS A 108 5.15 -6.06 -17.72
C HIS A 108 5.68 -4.80 -18.38
N TYR A 109 5.48 -3.63 -17.80
CA TYR A 109 5.72 -2.34 -18.45
C TYR A 109 7.15 -2.18 -18.98
N PHE A 110 8.15 -2.68 -18.29
CA PHE A 110 9.55 -2.55 -18.66
C PHE A 110 10.07 -3.72 -19.52
N GLY A 111 9.19 -4.57 -20.05
CA GLY A 111 9.54 -5.68 -20.93
C GLY A 111 10.10 -6.92 -20.22
N HIS A 112 10.16 -6.93 -18.90
CA HIS A 112 10.54 -8.09 -18.08
C HIS A 112 9.87 -8.04 -16.71
N ASP A 113 9.77 -9.20 -16.06
CA ASP A 113 9.25 -9.31 -14.71
C ASP A 113 10.36 -8.96 -13.71
N GLN A 114 10.22 -7.78 -13.09
CA GLN A 114 11.20 -7.29 -12.12
C GLN A 114 11.09 -8.04 -10.76
N LEU A 115 9.93 -8.63 -10.44
CA LEU A 115 9.77 -9.42 -9.21
C LEU A 115 10.55 -10.72 -9.31
N ASP A 116 10.40 -11.43 -10.43
CA ASP A 116 11.13 -12.67 -10.67
C ASP A 116 12.64 -12.42 -10.77
N ALA A 117 13.05 -11.33 -11.42
CA ALA A 117 14.45 -10.92 -11.50
C ALA A 117 15.03 -10.59 -10.12
N ALA A 118 14.27 -9.89 -9.26
CA ALA A 118 14.68 -9.56 -7.89
C ALA A 118 14.87 -10.81 -7.03
N VAL A 119 13.96 -11.78 -7.13
CA VAL A 119 14.07 -13.07 -6.43
C VAL A 119 15.27 -13.85 -6.94
N ALA A 120 15.47 -13.93 -8.26
CA ALA A 120 16.60 -14.63 -8.85
C ALA A 120 17.95 -14.04 -8.42
N GLU A 121 18.07 -12.70 -8.42
CA GLU A 121 19.29 -12.01 -7.97
C GLU A 121 19.57 -12.30 -6.48
N LEU A 122 18.58 -12.19 -5.59
CA LEU A 122 18.77 -12.43 -4.15
C LEU A 122 19.01 -13.91 -3.80
N LYS A 123 18.54 -14.86 -4.64
CA LYS A 123 18.89 -16.28 -4.51
C LYS A 123 20.35 -16.53 -4.92
N ALA A 124 20.77 -15.95 -6.04
CA ALA A 124 22.15 -16.11 -6.53
C ALA A 124 23.17 -15.35 -5.67
N ASN A 125 22.82 -14.15 -5.22
CA ASN A 125 23.68 -13.23 -4.50
C ASN A 125 22.95 -12.66 -3.28
N PRO A 126 22.90 -13.38 -2.13
CA PRO A 126 22.16 -12.96 -0.95
C PRO A 126 22.60 -11.60 -0.37
N GLU A 127 23.84 -11.18 -0.60
CA GLU A 127 24.43 -9.91 -0.16
C GLU A 127 24.27 -8.79 -1.23
N SER A 128 23.54 -9.04 -2.31
CA SER A 128 23.35 -8.06 -3.38
C SER A 128 22.74 -6.76 -2.86
N ARG A 129 23.27 -5.64 -3.33
CA ARG A 129 22.78 -4.27 -3.13
C ARG A 129 22.29 -3.65 -4.43
N ARG A 130 22.04 -4.49 -5.44
CA ARG A 130 21.67 -4.05 -6.80
C ARG A 130 20.19 -4.21 -7.09
N VAL A 131 19.42 -4.81 -6.17
CA VAL A 131 18.00 -5.08 -6.41
C VAL A 131 17.20 -3.81 -6.23
N VAL A 132 16.91 -3.19 -7.36
CA VAL A 132 16.06 -2.00 -7.47
C VAL A 132 15.05 -2.26 -8.58
N MET A 133 13.78 -2.19 -8.23
CA MET A 133 12.65 -2.34 -9.16
C MET A 133 12.07 -0.96 -9.45
N SER A 134 11.99 -0.58 -10.71
CA SER A 134 11.49 0.72 -11.15
C SER A 134 9.98 0.69 -11.29
N LEU A 135 9.35 1.75 -10.81
CA LEU A 135 7.93 2.03 -11.01
C LEU A 135 7.71 3.26 -11.89
N TYR A 136 8.59 4.24 -11.77
CA TYR A 136 8.59 5.45 -12.57
C TYR A 136 9.56 5.30 -13.74
N ALA A 137 9.09 5.62 -14.94
CA ALA A 137 9.91 5.65 -16.15
C ALA A 137 10.31 7.09 -16.51
N PRO A 138 11.48 7.32 -17.16
CA PRO A 138 11.83 8.66 -17.65
C PRO A 138 10.76 9.31 -18.54
N GLY A 139 10.02 8.49 -19.31
CA GLY A 139 8.92 8.95 -20.15
C GLY A 139 7.67 9.40 -19.40
N ASP A 140 7.55 9.12 -18.10
CA ASP A 140 6.45 9.64 -17.29
C ASP A 140 6.60 11.15 -17.00
N LEU A 141 7.82 11.67 -17.09
CA LEU A 141 8.08 13.11 -16.99
C LEU A 141 7.52 13.82 -18.21
N GLY A 142 6.57 14.73 -17.96
CA GLY A 142 5.88 15.45 -19.03
C GLY A 142 4.73 14.68 -19.68
N GLN A 143 4.45 13.45 -19.27
CA GLN A 143 3.30 12.68 -19.74
C GLN A 143 1.99 13.32 -19.28
N HIS A 144 1.06 13.52 -20.21
CA HIS A 144 -0.29 13.96 -19.93
C HIS A 144 -1.19 12.78 -19.54
N SER A 145 -0.98 12.23 -18.34
CA SER A 145 -1.82 11.18 -17.76
C SER A 145 -2.41 11.64 -16.44
N LYS A 146 -3.61 11.17 -16.15
CA LYS A 146 -4.27 11.37 -14.84
C LYS A 146 -3.61 10.54 -13.74
N ASP A 147 -2.90 9.48 -14.10
CA ASP A 147 -2.33 8.47 -13.20
C ASP A 147 -0.82 8.29 -13.43
N ILE A 148 -0.02 9.29 -13.09
CA ILE A 148 1.44 9.17 -13.04
C ILE A 148 1.85 8.51 -11.72
N PRO A 149 2.69 7.45 -11.73
CA PRO A 149 3.07 6.73 -10.51
C PRO A 149 3.59 7.65 -9.41
N CYS A 150 3.00 7.53 -8.22
CA CYS A 150 3.48 8.25 -7.03
C CYS A 150 4.70 7.54 -6.42
N ASN A 151 4.72 6.22 -6.41
CA ASN A 151 5.90 5.44 -6.04
C ASN A 151 6.86 5.38 -7.22
N THR A 152 8.15 5.63 -6.97
CA THR A 152 9.17 5.75 -8.03
C THR A 152 9.97 4.47 -8.20
N HIS A 153 10.37 3.85 -7.11
CA HIS A 153 11.11 2.58 -7.12
C HIS A 153 11.00 1.86 -5.78
N VAL A 154 11.34 0.58 -5.81
CA VAL A 154 11.46 -0.30 -4.64
C VAL A 154 12.85 -0.89 -4.62
N ALA A 155 13.59 -0.71 -3.52
CA ALA A 155 14.87 -1.35 -3.29
C ALA A 155 14.75 -2.46 -2.26
N LEU A 156 15.42 -3.59 -2.52
CA LEU A 156 15.42 -4.76 -1.64
C LEU A 156 16.84 -5.10 -1.19
N ARG A 157 16.97 -5.54 0.05
CA ARG A 157 18.21 -6.08 0.61
C ARG A 157 17.92 -7.20 1.60
N ARG A 158 18.82 -8.17 1.69
CA ARG A 158 18.87 -9.08 2.82
C ARG A 158 19.74 -8.46 3.92
N VAL A 159 19.18 -8.29 5.11
CA VAL A 159 19.86 -7.73 6.27
C VAL A 159 19.64 -8.65 7.46
N ARG A 160 20.69 -9.19 8.03
CA ARG A 160 20.64 -10.14 9.16
C ARG A 160 19.66 -11.30 8.93
N GLY A 161 19.67 -11.85 7.70
CA GLY A 161 18.80 -12.97 7.31
C GLY A 161 17.34 -12.60 7.03
N ARG A 162 16.96 -11.30 7.03
CA ARG A 162 15.61 -10.82 6.77
C ARG A 162 15.56 -9.96 5.51
N LEU A 163 14.44 -9.98 4.80
CA LEU A 163 14.22 -9.10 3.64
C LEU A 163 13.81 -7.71 4.09
N GLU A 164 14.66 -6.72 3.91
CA GLU A 164 14.28 -5.30 4.02
C GLU A 164 13.80 -4.76 2.68
N MET A 165 12.79 -3.89 2.73
CA MET A 165 12.24 -3.19 1.57
C MET A 165 12.27 -1.69 1.81
N THR A 166 12.72 -0.93 0.84
CA THR A 166 12.60 0.53 0.82
C THR A 166 11.77 0.95 -0.38
N VAL A 167 10.68 1.65 -0.14
CA VAL A 167 9.75 2.20 -1.14
C VAL A 167 9.93 3.70 -1.19
N SER A 168 10.25 4.24 -2.37
CA SER A 168 10.42 5.68 -2.59
C SER A 168 9.22 6.26 -3.30
N ASN A 169 8.70 7.37 -2.76
CA ASN A 169 7.55 8.11 -3.27
C ASN A 169 7.97 9.53 -3.66
N ARG A 170 7.58 9.99 -4.86
CA ARG A 170 7.71 11.42 -5.22
C ARG A 170 6.65 12.27 -4.51
N SER A 171 5.48 11.70 -4.25
CA SER A 171 4.34 12.32 -3.58
C SER A 171 3.50 11.24 -2.91
N ASN A 172 2.97 11.50 -1.73
CA ASN A 172 2.16 10.53 -1.00
C ASN A 172 1.02 11.22 -0.25
N ASP A 173 -0.20 10.78 -0.52
CA ASP A 173 -1.40 11.23 0.19
C ASP A 173 -1.47 10.53 1.55
N LEU A 174 -1.41 11.32 2.63
CA LEU A 174 -1.45 10.80 4.00
C LEU A 174 -2.78 10.11 4.32
N TRP A 175 -3.90 10.62 3.78
CA TRP A 175 -5.23 10.10 4.13
C TRP A 175 -5.63 8.90 3.29
N LEU A 176 -5.55 8.99 1.97
CA LEU A 176 -6.00 7.91 1.07
C LEU A 176 -4.86 6.96 0.67
N GLY A 177 -3.65 7.48 0.43
CA GLY A 177 -2.54 6.69 -0.12
C GLY A 177 -1.79 5.86 0.92
N VAL A 178 -1.34 6.49 2.00
CA VAL A 178 -0.44 5.86 2.99
C VAL A 178 -0.97 4.53 3.54
N PRO A 179 -2.23 4.39 4.01
CA PRO A 179 -2.69 3.15 4.60
C PRO A 179 -2.66 1.97 3.64
N TYR A 180 -3.09 2.19 2.40
CA TYR A 180 -3.13 1.14 1.38
C TYR A 180 -1.75 0.85 0.81
N ASN A 181 -0.93 1.87 0.55
CA ASN A 181 0.46 1.68 0.11
C ASN A 181 1.26 0.83 1.10
N TRP A 182 1.16 1.12 2.41
CA TRP A 182 1.87 0.32 3.40
C TRP A 182 1.44 -1.15 3.39
N PHE A 183 0.15 -1.41 3.27
CA PHE A 183 -0.37 -2.77 3.18
C PHE A 183 0.06 -3.48 1.88
N VAL A 184 -0.12 -2.85 0.72
CA VAL A 184 0.22 -3.43 -0.58
C VAL A 184 1.71 -3.76 -0.68
N PHE A 185 2.58 -2.83 -0.30
CA PHE A 185 4.02 -3.08 -0.33
C PHE A 185 4.45 -4.09 0.73
N ARG A 186 3.73 -4.21 1.86
CA ARG A 186 3.97 -5.28 2.81
C ARG A 186 3.60 -6.64 2.24
N ALA A 187 2.46 -6.76 1.56
CA ALA A 187 2.08 -7.99 0.87
C ALA A 187 3.13 -8.38 -0.20
N LEU A 188 3.62 -7.40 -0.97
CA LEU A 188 4.70 -7.62 -1.93
C LEU A 188 6.01 -8.08 -1.27
N GLN A 189 6.39 -7.46 -0.15
CA GLN A 189 7.58 -7.86 0.62
C GLN A 189 7.46 -9.29 1.14
N TYR A 190 6.29 -9.68 1.67
CA TYR A 190 6.03 -11.05 2.11
C TYR A 190 6.10 -12.04 0.94
N ALA A 191 5.52 -11.71 -0.20
CA ALA A 191 5.54 -12.55 -1.39
C ALA A 191 6.97 -12.87 -1.85
N ILE A 192 7.84 -11.87 -1.85
CA ILE A 192 9.25 -12.02 -2.22
C ILE A 192 10.02 -12.78 -1.11
N ALA A 193 9.81 -12.44 0.16
CA ALA A 193 10.48 -13.08 1.29
C ALA A 193 10.15 -14.58 1.37
N HIS A 194 8.87 -14.94 1.11
CA HIS A 194 8.41 -16.32 1.04
C HIS A 194 9.15 -17.12 -0.07
N GLN A 195 9.28 -16.56 -1.28
CA GLN A 195 10.01 -17.20 -2.37
C GLN A 195 11.52 -17.34 -2.08
N LEU A 196 12.07 -16.54 -1.18
CA LEU A 196 13.45 -16.59 -0.71
C LEU A 196 13.65 -17.47 0.54
N ASP A 197 12.57 -18.00 1.11
CA ASP A 197 12.56 -18.74 2.39
C ASP A 197 13.23 -17.96 3.53
N ILE A 198 12.91 -16.66 3.65
CA ILE A 198 13.42 -15.77 4.71
C ILE A 198 12.28 -14.94 5.32
N ALA A 199 12.49 -14.47 6.55
CA ALA A 199 11.54 -13.61 7.21
C ALA A 199 11.57 -12.17 6.63
N CYS A 200 10.44 -11.46 6.72
CA CYS A 200 10.42 -10.02 6.48
C CYS A 200 11.16 -9.26 7.56
N GLY A 201 11.91 -8.25 7.13
CA GLY A 201 12.54 -7.24 7.97
C GLY A 201 11.78 -5.91 7.90
N ILE A 202 12.50 -4.83 8.11
CA ILE A 202 11.95 -3.47 8.04
C ILE A 202 11.41 -3.17 6.64
N GLN A 203 10.21 -2.59 6.62
CA GLN A 203 9.68 -1.89 5.45
C GLN A 203 9.85 -0.39 5.68
N ARG A 204 10.55 0.27 4.77
CA ARG A 204 10.80 1.71 4.84
C ARG A 204 10.08 2.43 3.71
N HIS A 205 9.36 3.50 4.04
CA HIS A 205 8.75 4.39 3.07
C HIS A 205 9.44 5.76 3.14
N ILE A 206 9.92 6.25 2.00
CA ILE A 206 10.56 7.55 1.85
C ILE A 206 9.68 8.37 0.92
N SER A 207 9.00 9.39 1.44
CA SER A 207 8.18 10.31 0.67
C SER A 207 8.91 11.65 0.52
N SER A 208 9.11 12.12 -0.72
CA SER A 208 9.69 13.45 -0.97
C SER A 208 8.70 14.56 -0.62
N CYS A 209 7.40 14.31 -0.79
CA CYS A 209 6.29 15.18 -0.42
C CYS A 209 5.19 14.31 0.19
N LEU A 210 5.06 14.33 1.51
CA LEU A 210 3.90 13.78 2.22
C LEU A 210 2.91 14.91 2.44
N HIS A 211 1.65 14.73 2.01
CA HIS A 211 0.65 15.78 2.09
C HIS A 211 -0.70 15.27 2.60
N LEU A 212 -1.48 16.19 3.17
CA LEU A 212 -2.86 15.98 3.61
C LEU A 212 -3.76 17.02 2.93
N TYR A 213 -4.74 16.56 2.13
CA TYR A 213 -5.70 17.48 1.51
C TYR A 213 -6.56 18.18 2.54
N GLU A 214 -6.86 19.46 2.34
CA GLU A 214 -7.68 20.27 3.25
C GLU A 214 -9.06 19.66 3.49
N LYS A 215 -9.67 19.03 2.48
CA LYS A 215 -10.95 18.33 2.61
C LYS A 215 -10.93 17.19 3.64
N ASP A 216 -9.76 16.60 3.89
CA ASP A 216 -9.59 15.43 4.77
C ASP A 216 -9.08 15.81 6.17
N VAL A 217 -8.66 17.08 6.39
CA VAL A 217 -8.08 17.54 7.66
C VAL A 217 -9.02 17.35 8.84
N ALA A 218 -10.29 17.67 8.70
CA ALA A 218 -11.26 17.52 9.79
C ALA A 218 -11.45 16.05 10.20
N ALA A 219 -11.46 15.13 9.23
CA ALA A 219 -11.55 13.69 9.47
C ALA A 219 -10.25 13.17 10.11
N ALA A 220 -9.09 13.56 9.59
CA ALA A 220 -7.78 13.21 10.11
C ALA A 220 -7.59 13.68 11.56
N HIS A 221 -7.97 14.92 11.86
CA HIS A 221 -7.94 15.48 13.22
C HIS A 221 -8.85 14.71 14.20
N ARG A 222 -10.07 14.34 13.75
CA ARG A 222 -10.98 13.54 14.56
C ARG A 222 -10.38 12.17 14.90
N VAL A 223 -9.81 11.47 13.90
CA VAL A 223 -9.13 10.19 14.10
C VAL A 223 -7.95 10.33 15.04
N ALA A 224 -7.10 11.34 14.86
CA ALA A 224 -5.96 11.60 15.74
C ALA A 224 -6.39 11.86 17.19
N ARG A 225 -7.55 12.52 17.39
CA ARG A 225 -8.06 12.84 18.72
C ARG A 225 -8.66 11.65 19.47
N ILE A 226 -9.38 10.75 18.78
CA ILE A 226 -10.04 9.61 19.41
C ILE A 226 -9.12 8.43 19.65
N ASN A 227 -7.99 8.34 18.91
CA ASN A 227 -7.00 7.29 19.07
C ASN A 227 -5.76 7.86 19.78
N ARG A 228 -5.61 7.53 21.06
CA ARG A 228 -4.42 7.91 21.82
C ARG A 228 -3.36 6.82 21.68
N GLU A 229 -2.07 7.21 21.76
CA GLU A 229 -0.96 6.25 21.67
C GLU A 229 -1.05 5.10 22.70
N ALA A 230 -1.63 5.37 23.86
CA ALA A 230 -1.83 4.36 24.92
C ALA A 230 -2.91 3.32 24.58
N ASP A 231 -3.83 3.63 23.67
CA ASP A 231 -4.95 2.76 23.30
C ASP A 231 -4.63 1.87 22.08
N LEU A 232 -3.40 1.95 21.57
CA LEU A 232 -2.97 1.25 20.36
C LEU A 232 -2.51 -0.20 20.60
N ASN A 233 -2.72 -0.76 21.80
CA ASN A 233 -2.69 -2.20 22.04
C ASN A 233 -3.94 -2.83 21.41
N LEU A 234 -3.94 -2.86 20.09
CA LEU A 234 -5.10 -3.20 19.29
C LEU A 234 -5.31 -4.69 19.23
N GLU A 235 -6.60 -5.04 19.31
CA GLU A 235 -7.13 -6.36 19.00
C GLU A 235 -6.47 -6.92 17.73
N GLU A 236 -6.14 -8.20 17.76
CA GLU A 236 -5.63 -8.92 16.59
C GLU A 236 -6.57 -8.67 15.41
N SER A 237 -6.03 -8.09 14.35
CA SER A 237 -6.82 -7.84 13.15
C SER A 237 -7.17 -9.16 12.48
N GLU A 238 -8.34 -9.23 11.83
CA GLU A 238 -8.74 -10.38 11.01
C GLU A 238 -7.72 -10.75 9.92
N LEU A 239 -6.79 -9.84 9.61
CA LEU A 239 -5.68 -10.05 8.67
C LEU A 239 -4.35 -10.41 9.36
N THR A 240 -4.35 -10.59 10.68
CA THR A 240 -3.19 -11.16 11.39
C THR A 240 -2.98 -12.59 10.91
N GLY A 241 -1.73 -12.93 10.51
CA GLY A 241 -1.44 -14.25 9.96
C GLY A 241 -1.97 -14.46 8.53
N LEU A 242 -2.07 -13.40 7.71
CA LEU A 242 -2.50 -13.50 6.32
C LEU A 242 -1.83 -14.68 5.59
N ASP A 243 -2.65 -15.54 4.97
CA ASP A 243 -2.20 -16.63 4.09
C ASP A 243 -1.61 -16.03 2.80
N ILE A 244 -0.30 -15.83 2.81
CA ILE A 244 0.43 -15.26 1.66
C ILE A 244 0.44 -16.22 0.48
N ASP A 245 0.57 -17.51 0.73
CA ASP A 245 0.50 -18.52 -0.34
C ASP A 245 -0.88 -18.52 -0.99
N GLY A 246 -1.92 -18.45 -0.19
CA GLY A 246 -3.29 -18.27 -0.67
C GLY A 246 -3.45 -16.97 -1.44
N LEU A 247 -2.93 -15.86 -0.92
CA LEU A 247 -3.00 -14.57 -1.61
C LEU A 247 -2.29 -14.63 -2.98
N LEU A 248 -1.14 -15.27 -3.07
CA LEU A 248 -0.40 -15.43 -4.33
C LEU A 248 -1.13 -16.34 -5.33
N ARG A 249 -1.60 -17.51 -4.86
CA ARG A 249 -2.36 -18.45 -5.71
C ARG A 249 -3.65 -17.85 -6.22
N ASP A 250 -4.37 -17.16 -5.35
CA ASP A 250 -5.71 -16.64 -5.60
C ASP A 250 -5.72 -15.20 -6.13
N ALA A 251 -4.54 -14.61 -6.43
CA ALA A 251 -4.41 -13.20 -6.78
C ALA A 251 -5.32 -12.77 -7.94
N ASN A 252 -5.38 -13.56 -9.02
CA ASN A 252 -6.26 -13.28 -10.15
C ASN A 252 -7.74 -13.44 -9.77
N ALA A 253 -8.10 -14.49 -9.04
CA ALA A 253 -9.47 -14.72 -8.60
C ALA A 253 -9.95 -13.60 -7.66
N LEU A 254 -9.10 -13.12 -6.75
CA LEU A 254 -9.38 -11.97 -5.89
C LEU A 254 -9.59 -10.69 -6.72
N ALA A 255 -8.68 -10.41 -7.64
CA ALA A 255 -8.79 -9.24 -8.51
C ALA A 255 -10.03 -9.29 -9.43
N ASP A 256 -10.44 -10.47 -9.88
CA ASP A 256 -11.68 -10.68 -10.64
C ASP A 256 -12.94 -10.73 -9.76
N HIS A 257 -12.80 -10.68 -8.43
CA HIS A 257 -13.87 -10.85 -7.44
C HIS A 257 -14.57 -12.22 -7.54
N SER A 258 -13.86 -13.23 -8.00
CA SER A 258 -14.32 -14.61 -8.06
C SER A 258 -14.10 -15.31 -6.72
N PHE A 259 -14.69 -14.77 -5.65
CA PHE A 259 -14.43 -15.19 -4.26
C PHE A 259 -14.86 -16.63 -3.97
N ASP A 260 -15.77 -17.18 -4.77
CA ASP A 260 -16.21 -18.56 -4.63
C ASP A 260 -15.22 -19.59 -5.23
N SER A 261 -14.21 -19.10 -5.98
CA SER A 261 -13.15 -19.92 -6.57
C SER A 261 -11.82 -19.83 -5.81
N LEU A 262 -11.80 -19.19 -4.64
CA LEU A 262 -10.59 -19.07 -3.83
C LEU A 262 -10.17 -20.45 -3.27
N THR A 263 -8.87 -20.73 -3.32
CA THR A 263 -8.27 -21.96 -2.79
C THR A 263 -7.86 -21.82 -1.33
N SER A 264 -7.62 -20.58 -0.88
CA SER A 264 -7.31 -20.28 0.51
C SER A 264 -8.59 -20.24 1.35
N LYS A 265 -8.65 -21.16 2.33
CA LYS A 265 -9.76 -21.19 3.30
C LYS A 265 -9.86 -19.87 4.09
N GLN A 266 -8.72 -19.32 4.52
CA GLN A 266 -8.70 -18.06 5.28
C GLN A 266 -9.30 -16.90 4.48
N LEU A 267 -8.93 -16.77 3.20
CA LEU A 267 -9.46 -15.72 2.33
C LEU A 267 -10.94 -15.96 2.00
N THR A 268 -11.35 -17.20 1.78
CA THR A 268 -12.76 -17.56 1.58
C THR A 268 -13.59 -17.17 2.79
N ASP A 269 -13.19 -17.60 4.00
CA ASP A 269 -13.90 -17.30 5.24
C ASP A 269 -13.97 -15.77 5.49
N PHE A 270 -12.90 -15.03 5.17
CA PHE A 270 -12.89 -13.57 5.26
C PHE A 270 -13.93 -12.93 4.34
N PHE A 271 -13.96 -13.29 3.05
CA PHE A 271 -14.89 -12.68 2.10
C PHE A 271 -16.34 -13.12 2.30
N VAL A 272 -16.59 -14.32 2.82
CA VAL A 272 -17.94 -14.74 3.24
C VAL A 272 -18.45 -13.83 4.36
N ARG A 273 -17.66 -13.60 5.40
CA ARG A 273 -18.01 -12.67 6.50
C ARG A 273 -18.20 -11.25 6.00
N PHE A 274 -17.29 -10.75 5.16
CA PHE A 274 -17.38 -9.41 4.60
C PHE A 274 -18.68 -9.18 3.80
N ARG A 275 -19.13 -10.17 3.00
CA ARG A 275 -20.40 -10.11 2.26
C ARG A 275 -21.60 -10.08 3.20
N SER A 276 -21.60 -10.89 4.27
CA SER A 276 -22.70 -10.95 5.23
C SER A 276 -22.89 -9.63 6.00
N HIS A 277 -21.82 -8.92 6.33
CA HIS A 277 -21.88 -7.61 6.99
C HIS A 277 -22.40 -6.49 6.07
N LYS A 278 -22.11 -6.54 4.76
CA LYS A 278 -22.68 -5.57 3.81
C LYS A 278 -24.18 -5.77 3.56
N GLY A 279 -24.71 -6.98 3.70
CA GLY A 279 -26.14 -7.26 3.60
C GLY A 279 -26.96 -6.73 4.78
N SER A 280 -26.35 -6.43 5.92
CA SER A 280 -27.00 -5.88 7.10
C SER A 280 -26.99 -4.34 7.19
N CYS A 281 -26.29 -3.66 6.30
CA CYS A 281 -26.23 -2.18 6.26
C CYS A 281 -27.15 -1.53 5.21
N THR A 282 -28.04 -2.29 4.56
CA THR A 282 -29.07 -1.78 3.66
C THR A 282 -30.45 -2.10 4.24
N ALA A 283 -30.77 -1.52 5.38
CA ALA A 283 -32.13 -1.44 5.92
C ALA A 283 -32.32 -0.07 6.58
#